data_dfb978afcf2bd73a1e9d141521eaec4a
#
_entry.id   dfb978afcf2bd73a1e9d141521eaec4a
#
_cell.length_a   1.000
_cell.length_b   1.000
_cell.length_c   1.000
_cell.angle_alpha   90.00
_cell.angle_beta   90.00
_cell.angle_gamma   90.00
#
_symmetry.space_group_name_H-M   'P 1'
#
loop_
_entity.id
_entity.type
_entity.pdbx_description
1 polymer ?
#
loop_
_entity_poly.entity_id
_entity_poly.type
_entity_poly.pdbx_seq_one_letter_code
_entity_poly.pdbx_strand_id
1 'polypeptide(L)'
;MGADSARQLRLAAPLHDIGELDGSPASTAPPRPLTAEEARHRRRAQPYRGAALLSGSGLPLFALAAEIALHHRERWDGSGYPEGLKGESIPLSGRIVAVVDYFDALTLPRSYRPARADDRALAMLAEQAGSAFDPAIVAAFLAHAPELIALRDRINATRAGAKA
;
A
#
# COMPACT_ATOMS: atom_id res chain seq x y z
N MET A 1 -11.68 11.58 10.26
CA MET A 1 -10.36 11.37 10.90
C MET A 1 -9.84 12.72 11.37
N GLY A 2 -9.34 12.82 12.64
CA GLY A 2 -8.77 14.06 13.17
C GLY A 2 -7.34 14.30 12.65
N ALA A 3 -6.83 15.54 12.87
CA ALA A 3 -5.50 15.95 12.40
C ALA A 3 -4.36 15.06 12.95
N ASP A 4 -4.44 14.68 14.24
CA ASP A 4 -3.44 13.79 14.85
C ASP A 4 -3.43 12.39 14.24
N SER A 5 -4.62 11.82 13.97
CA SER A 5 -4.73 10.51 13.30
C SER A 5 -4.18 10.57 11.87
N ALA A 6 -4.42 11.66 11.15
CA ALA A 6 -3.88 11.86 9.81
C ALA A 6 -2.35 11.97 9.82
N ARG A 7 -1.79 12.66 10.83
CA ARG A 7 -0.35 12.76 11.03
C ARG A 7 0.27 11.39 11.33
N GLN A 8 -0.35 10.62 12.22
CA GLN A 8 0.10 9.27 12.56
C GLN A 8 0.07 8.34 11.34
N LEU A 9 -1.03 8.37 10.57
CA LEU A 9 -1.16 7.59 9.34
C LEU A 9 -0.04 7.94 8.34
N ARG A 10 0.25 9.23 8.14
CA ARG A 10 1.31 9.67 7.24
C ARG A 10 2.70 9.15 7.63
N LEU A 11 2.97 9.02 8.94
CA LEU A 11 4.24 8.50 9.45
C LEU A 11 4.31 6.96 9.39
N ALA A 12 3.18 6.28 9.57
CA ALA A 12 3.10 4.82 9.59
C ALA A 12 3.03 4.20 8.19
N ALA A 13 2.31 4.84 7.25
CA ALA A 13 2.06 4.31 5.90
C ALA A 13 3.32 3.88 5.12
N PRO A 14 4.48 4.59 5.18
CA PRO A 14 5.68 4.15 4.47
C PRO A 14 6.21 2.76 4.87
N LEU A 15 5.76 2.21 6.00
CA LEU A 15 6.17 0.91 6.50
C LEU A 15 5.28 -0.26 6.03
N HIS A 16 4.28 0.01 5.18
CA HIS A 16 3.28 -0.99 4.77
C HIS A 16 3.89 -2.26 4.14
N ASP A 17 4.96 -2.13 3.36
CA ASP A 17 5.63 -3.23 2.67
C ASP A 17 6.91 -3.73 3.38
N ILE A 18 7.13 -3.38 4.66
CA ILE A 18 8.35 -3.79 5.38
C ILE A 18 8.52 -5.31 5.46
N GLY A 19 7.44 -6.07 5.36
CA GLY A 19 7.46 -7.53 5.30
C GLY A 19 8.14 -8.11 4.05
N GLU A 20 8.47 -7.28 3.05
CA GLU A 20 9.32 -7.66 1.93
C GLU A 20 10.80 -7.81 2.35
N LEU A 21 11.21 -7.14 3.43
CA LEU A 21 12.56 -7.12 3.97
C LEU A 21 12.77 -8.21 5.02
N ASP A 22 12.30 -9.44 4.78
CA ASP A 22 12.31 -10.51 5.77
C ASP A 22 13.72 -11.04 6.15
N GLY A 23 14.78 -10.46 5.59
CA GLY A 23 16.18 -10.84 5.89
C GLY A 23 16.56 -12.27 5.50
N SER A 24 15.65 -13.04 4.96
CA SER A 24 15.93 -14.39 4.48
C SER A 24 16.74 -14.33 3.18
N PRO A 25 17.77 -15.15 3.01
CA PRO A 25 18.49 -15.28 1.73
C PRO A 25 17.54 -15.56 0.55
N ALA A 26 16.41 -16.21 0.79
CA ALA A 26 15.37 -16.48 -0.19
C ALA A 26 14.55 -15.22 -0.55
N SER A 27 14.60 -14.13 0.25
CA SER A 27 13.88 -12.89 -0.06
C SER A 27 14.62 -12.03 -1.07
N THR A 28 15.94 -12.09 -1.10
CA THR A 28 16.78 -11.23 -1.94
C THR A 28 17.06 -11.80 -3.33
N ALA A 29 17.26 -13.11 -3.45
CA ALA A 29 17.39 -13.79 -4.75
C ALA A 29 17.22 -15.30 -4.54
N PRO A 30 16.08 -15.89 -4.86
CA PRO A 30 15.96 -17.34 -4.84
C PRO A 30 16.92 -17.95 -5.87
N PRO A 31 17.49 -19.13 -5.59
CA PRO A 31 18.46 -19.80 -6.49
C PRO A 31 17.83 -20.19 -7.83
N ARG A 32 16.51 -20.14 -7.95
CA ARG A 32 15.72 -20.34 -9.16
C ARG A 32 14.49 -19.44 -9.16
N PRO A 33 13.85 -19.19 -10.32
CA PRO A 33 12.56 -18.55 -10.36
C PRO A 33 11.54 -19.32 -9.50
N LEU A 34 10.72 -18.58 -8.73
CA LEU A 34 9.64 -19.17 -7.95
C LEU A 34 8.54 -19.71 -8.86
N THR A 35 7.96 -20.83 -8.51
CA THR A 35 6.70 -21.28 -9.12
C THR A 35 5.58 -20.30 -8.80
N ALA A 36 4.49 -20.34 -9.56
CA ALA A 36 3.32 -19.48 -9.31
C ALA A 36 2.73 -19.70 -7.90
N GLU A 37 2.78 -20.92 -7.39
CA GLU A 37 2.31 -21.26 -6.05
C GLU A 37 3.22 -20.70 -4.95
N GLU A 38 4.53 -20.89 -5.07
CA GLU A 38 5.53 -20.34 -4.14
C GLU A 38 5.45 -18.80 -4.11
N ALA A 39 5.32 -18.17 -5.28
CA ALA A 39 5.16 -16.72 -5.38
C ALA A 39 3.86 -16.24 -4.71
N ARG A 40 2.77 -17.00 -4.84
CA ARG A 40 1.49 -16.70 -4.17
C ARG A 40 1.61 -16.86 -2.66
N HIS A 41 2.19 -17.96 -2.20
CA HIS A 41 2.41 -18.22 -0.78
C HIS A 41 3.27 -17.11 -0.15
N ARG A 42 4.38 -16.77 -0.80
CA ARG A 42 5.27 -15.69 -0.36
C ARG A 42 4.54 -14.35 -0.24
N ARG A 43 3.76 -13.95 -1.27
CA ARG A 43 2.97 -12.71 -1.23
C ARG A 43 1.98 -12.70 -0.07
N ARG A 44 1.27 -13.82 0.17
CA ARG A 44 0.29 -13.91 1.26
C ARG A 44 0.94 -13.88 2.65
N ALA A 45 2.19 -14.26 2.77
CA ALA A 45 2.93 -14.22 4.03
C ALA A 45 3.50 -12.82 4.36
N GLN A 46 3.67 -11.95 3.37
CA GLN A 46 4.26 -10.61 3.56
C GLN A 46 3.53 -9.73 4.60
N PRO A 47 2.18 -9.61 4.58
CA PRO A 47 1.45 -8.83 5.56
C PRO A 47 1.70 -9.29 7.00
N TYR A 48 1.66 -10.60 7.24
CA TYR A 48 1.95 -11.17 8.58
C TYR A 48 3.37 -10.89 9.05
N ARG A 49 4.36 -11.00 8.16
CA ARG A 49 5.76 -10.68 8.49
C ARG A 49 5.94 -9.21 8.82
N GLY A 50 5.35 -8.32 8.01
CA GLY A 50 5.38 -6.89 8.25
C GLY A 50 4.78 -6.51 9.59
N ALA A 51 3.61 -7.05 9.91
CA ALA A 51 2.95 -6.85 11.18
C ALA A 51 3.81 -7.39 12.36
N ALA A 52 4.41 -8.57 12.22
CA ALA A 52 5.27 -9.17 13.25
C ALA A 52 6.53 -8.34 13.51
N LEU A 53 7.18 -7.80 12.45
CA LEU A 53 8.37 -6.95 12.57
C LEU A 53 8.09 -5.64 13.33
N LEU A 54 6.87 -5.10 13.17
CA LEU A 54 6.47 -3.84 13.78
C LEU A 54 5.82 -4.01 15.16
N SER A 55 5.38 -5.22 15.48
CA SER A 55 4.76 -5.54 16.76
C SER A 55 5.78 -5.59 17.90
N GLY A 56 5.33 -5.34 19.13
CA GLY A 56 6.15 -5.52 20.34
C GLY A 56 6.93 -4.29 20.80
N SER A 57 6.94 -3.18 20.05
CA SER A 57 7.61 -1.95 20.45
C SER A 57 6.89 -1.18 21.57
N GLY A 58 5.59 -1.42 21.77
CA GLY A 58 4.72 -0.66 22.68
C GLY A 58 4.40 0.77 22.21
N LEU A 59 4.93 1.21 21.07
CA LEU A 59 4.70 2.56 20.53
C LEU A 59 3.46 2.59 19.64
N PRO A 60 2.50 3.53 19.84
CA PRO A 60 1.28 3.61 19.04
C PRO A 60 1.52 3.74 17.54
N LEU A 61 2.59 4.42 17.14
CA LEU A 61 2.96 4.56 15.73
C LEU A 61 3.26 3.21 15.08
N PHE A 62 4.00 2.33 15.74
CA PHE A 62 4.32 1.01 15.21
C PHE A 62 3.13 0.06 15.26
N ALA A 63 2.24 0.21 16.25
CA ALA A 63 0.97 -0.52 16.27
C ALA A 63 0.11 -0.18 15.03
N LEU A 64 -0.01 1.11 14.68
CA LEU A 64 -0.69 1.56 13.47
C LEU A 64 0.01 1.06 12.19
N ALA A 65 1.34 1.10 12.15
CA ALA A 65 2.11 0.60 11.02
C ALA A 65 1.94 -0.93 10.84
N ALA A 66 1.88 -1.69 11.93
CA ALA A 66 1.59 -3.13 11.91
C ALA A 66 0.19 -3.42 11.37
N GLU A 67 -0.82 -2.66 11.81
CA GLU A 67 -2.20 -2.75 11.30
C GLU A 67 -2.24 -2.48 9.79
N ILE A 68 -1.56 -1.43 9.32
CA ILE A 68 -1.47 -1.11 7.90
C ILE A 68 -0.77 -2.23 7.13
N ALA A 69 0.39 -2.70 7.61
CA ALA A 69 1.15 -3.76 6.96
C ALA A 69 0.32 -5.04 6.82
N LEU A 70 -0.50 -5.35 7.83
CA LEU A 70 -1.38 -6.53 7.81
C LEU A 70 -2.52 -6.39 6.80
N HIS A 71 -3.15 -5.21 6.69
CA HIS A 71 -4.45 -5.11 6.02
C HIS A 71 -4.47 -4.31 4.70
N HIS A 72 -3.38 -3.68 4.26
CA HIS A 72 -3.37 -2.91 3.02
C HIS A 72 -3.54 -3.76 1.75
N ARG A 73 -3.44 -5.09 1.85
CA ARG A 73 -3.70 -6.04 0.75
C ARG A 73 -5.10 -6.67 0.82
N GLU A 74 -5.91 -6.30 1.81
CA GLU A 74 -7.32 -6.67 1.83
C GLU A 74 -8.09 -5.94 0.72
N ARG A 75 -9.19 -6.54 0.28
CA ARG A 75 -10.06 -5.97 -0.75
C ARG A 75 -11.46 -5.75 -0.19
N TRP A 76 -12.09 -4.68 -0.61
CA TRP A 76 -13.41 -4.30 -0.14
C TRP A 76 -14.46 -5.42 -0.28
N ASP A 77 -14.38 -6.19 -1.37
CA ASP A 77 -15.26 -7.32 -1.65
C ASP A 77 -14.98 -8.59 -0.82
N GLY A 78 -13.88 -8.63 -0.05
CA GLY A 78 -13.44 -9.77 0.76
C GLY A 78 -12.58 -10.78 0.00
N SER A 79 -12.24 -10.53 -1.26
CA SER A 79 -11.36 -11.41 -2.05
C SER A 79 -9.86 -11.17 -1.79
N GLY A 80 -9.53 -10.26 -0.86
CA GLY A 80 -8.17 -9.89 -0.50
C GLY A 80 -7.46 -10.91 0.38
N TYR A 81 -6.38 -10.49 0.96
CA TYR A 81 -5.56 -11.29 1.89
C TYR A 81 -4.84 -10.37 2.89
N PRO A 82 -4.38 -10.86 4.05
CA PRO A 82 -4.27 -12.29 4.42
C PRO A 82 -5.52 -12.89 5.05
N GLU A 83 -6.42 -12.08 5.61
CA GLU A 83 -7.55 -12.53 6.43
C GLU A 83 -8.87 -12.61 5.65
N GLY A 84 -8.95 -11.98 4.48
CA GLY A 84 -10.17 -11.92 3.65
C GLY A 84 -11.26 -11.06 4.28
N LEU A 85 -10.87 -10.00 4.97
CA LEU A 85 -11.79 -9.03 5.56
C LEU A 85 -12.59 -8.32 4.47
N LYS A 86 -13.85 -7.96 4.79
CA LYS A 86 -14.76 -7.35 3.83
C LYS A 86 -15.31 -6.02 4.35
N GLY A 87 -15.42 -5.04 3.45
CA GLY A 87 -16.06 -3.77 3.72
C GLY A 87 -15.40 -3.04 4.89
N GLU A 88 -16.20 -2.54 5.81
CA GLU A 88 -15.74 -1.78 6.97
C GLU A 88 -15.04 -2.64 8.05
N SER A 89 -15.07 -3.97 7.93
CA SER A 89 -14.23 -4.83 8.78
C SER A 89 -12.74 -4.65 8.50
N ILE A 90 -12.37 -4.14 7.32
CA ILE A 90 -11.00 -3.73 7.02
C ILE A 90 -10.72 -2.42 7.78
N PRO A 91 -9.64 -2.33 8.59
CA PRO A 91 -9.27 -1.09 9.26
C PRO A 91 -9.16 0.08 8.28
N LEU A 92 -9.62 1.27 8.70
CA LEU A 92 -9.62 2.46 7.84
C LEU A 92 -8.23 2.80 7.32
N SER A 93 -7.20 2.62 8.13
CA SER A 93 -5.79 2.82 7.78
C SER A 93 -5.37 1.93 6.59
N GLY A 94 -5.72 0.66 6.62
CA GLY A 94 -5.47 -0.29 5.54
C GLY A 94 -6.21 0.08 4.27
N ARG A 95 -7.51 0.46 4.37
CA ARG A 95 -8.32 0.90 3.22
C ARG A 95 -7.74 2.13 2.53
N ILE A 96 -7.26 3.12 3.31
CA ILE A 96 -6.65 4.35 2.76
C ILE A 96 -5.34 4.02 2.06
N VAL A 97 -4.46 3.25 2.71
CA VAL A 97 -3.14 2.92 2.15
C VAL A 97 -3.28 2.07 0.89
N ALA A 98 -4.25 1.15 0.83
CA ALA A 98 -4.52 0.36 -0.37
C ALA A 98 -4.83 1.22 -1.61
N VAL A 99 -5.62 2.28 -1.47
CA VAL A 99 -5.94 3.23 -2.56
C VAL A 99 -4.70 3.98 -3.02
N VAL A 100 -3.92 4.51 -2.06
CA VAL A 100 -2.71 5.29 -2.36
C VAL A 100 -1.64 4.41 -3.01
N ASP A 101 -1.37 3.22 -2.46
CA ASP A 101 -0.38 2.27 -3.00
C ASP A 101 -0.74 1.86 -4.44
N TYR A 102 -2.03 1.61 -4.71
CA TYR A 102 -2.47 1.27 -6.06
C TYR A 102 -2.21 2.41 -7.05
N PHE A 103 -2.54 3.66 -6.69
CA PHE A 103 -2.29 4.82 -7.54
C PHE A 103 -0.80 5.04 -7.78
N ASP A 104 0.02 4.99 -6.73
CA ASP A 104 1.48 5.10 -6.82
C ASP A 104 2.06 3.96 -7.67
N ALA A 105 1.58 2.73 -7.48
CA ALA A 105 2.02 1.60 -8.28
C ALA A 105 1.73 1.80 -9.77
N LEU A 106 0.69 2.50 -10.16
CA LEU A 106 0.35 2.78 -11.57
C LEU A 106 1.17 3.93 -12.15
N THR A 107 1.39 5.00 -11.38
CA THR A 107 1.93 6.28 -11.85
C THR A 107 3.43 6.43 -11.64
N LEU A 108 4.07 5.57 -10.85
CA LEU A 108 5.52 5.55 -10.73
C LEU A 108 6.15 4.58 -11.74
N PRO A 109 7.28 4.97 -12.39
CA PRO A 109 7.99 4.08 -13.30
C PRO A 109 8.60 2.91 -12.52
N ARG A 110 8.49 1.71 -13.08
CA ARG A 110 9.11 0.49 -12.58
C ARG A 110 10.10 -0.04 -13.60
N SER A 111 11.11 -0.80 -13.19
CA SER A 111 12.14 -1.36 -14.09
C SER A 111 11.55 -2.18 -15.25
N TYR A 112 10.39 -2.77 -15.06
CA TYR A 112 9.68 -3.62 -16.03
C TYR A 112 8.46 -2.95 -16.67
N ARG A 113 8.12 -1.70 -16.30
CA ARG A 113 6.94 -1.01 -16.82
C ARG A 113 7.07 0.52 -16.71
N PRO A 114 6.80 1.28 -17.78
CA PRO A 114 6.69 2.73 -17.71
C PRO A 114 5.51 3.17 -16.83
N ALA A 115 5.58 4.40 -16.30
CA ALA A 115 4.47 5.04 -15.61
C ALA A 115 3.25 5.15 -16.53
N ARG A 116 2.06 4.96 -15.99
CA ARG A 116 0.82 5.31 -16.69
C ARG A 116 0.54 6.80 -16.54
N ALA A 117 -0.17 7.36 -17.49
CA ALA A 117 -0.70 8.72 -17.39
C ALA A 117 -1.73 8.79 -16.22
N ASP A 118 -1.76 9.93 -15.56
CA ASP A 118 -2.55 10.12 -14.33
C ASP A 118 -4.06 9.95 -14.59
N ASP A 119 -4.57 10.49 -15.69
CA ASP A 119 -5.98 10.32 -16.10
C ASP A 119 -6.37 8.86 -16.24
N ARG A 120 -5.50 8.06 -16.86
CA ARG A 120 -5.72 6.61 -16.99
C ARG A 120 -5.66 5.90 -15.64
N ALA A 121 -4.72 6.28 -14.77
CA ALA A 121 -4.62 5.70 -13.43
C ALA A 121 -5.86 6.03 -12.57
N LEU A 122 -6.37 7.27 -12.65
CA LEU A 122 -7.60 7.70 -11.96
C LEU A 122 -8.83 6.93 -12.49
N ALA A 123 -8.94 6.74 -13.79
CA ALA A 123 -10.03 5.95 -14.37
C ALA A 123 -9.98 4.50 -13.88
N MET A 124 -8.80 3.87 -13.86
CA MET A 124 -8.62 2.51 -13.35
C MET A 124 -8.93 2.41 -11.85
N LEU A 125 -8.60 3.44 -11.06
CA LEU A 125 -8.95 3.50 -9.65
C LEU A 125 -10.47 3.57 -9.46
N ALA A 126 -11.16 4.40 -10.24
CA ALA A 126 -12.62 4.52 -10.21
C ALA A 126 -13.32 3.19 -10.55
N GLU A 127 -12.83 2.45 -11.55
CA GLU A 127 -13.34 1.13 -11.94
C GLU A 127 -13.25 0.09 -10.80
N GLN A 128 -12.34 0.26 -9.84
CA GLN A 128 -12.13 -0.66 -8.72
C GLN A 128 -12.92 -0.31 -7.46
N ALA A 129 -13.68 0.80 -7.47
CA ALA A 129 -14.51 1.19 -6.33
C ALA A 129 -15.59 0.12 -6.05
N GLY A 130 -15.75 -0.27 -4.80
CA GLY A 130 -16.71 -1.30 -4.37
C GLY A 130 -16.25 -2.76 -4.61
N SER A 131 -15.17 -2.97 -5.36
CA SER A 131 -14.54 -4.29 -5.53
C SER A 131 -13.22 -4.38 -4.76
N ALA A 132 -12.16 -3.76 -5.28
CA ALA A 132 -10.87 -3.73 -4.59
C ALA A 132 -10.87 -2.71 -3.45
N PHE A 133 -11.48 -1.54 -3.66
CA PHE A 133 -11.33 -0.39 -2.78
C PHE A 133 -12.66 0.11 -2.22
N ASP A 134 -12.58 0.70 -1.03
CA ASP A 134 -13.68 1.40 -0.39
C ASP A 134 -14.17 2.55 -1.31
N PRO A 135 -15.44 2.53 -1.74
CA PRO A 135 -15.96 3.53 -2.66
C PRO A 135 -15.94 4.95 -2.09
N ALA A 136 -16.08 5.11 -0.78
CA ALA A 136 -16.02 6.44 -0.14
C ALA A 136 -14.58 7.00 -0.16
N ILE A 137 -13.57 6.15 0.04
CA ILE A 137 -12.17 6.57 -0.04
C ILE A 137 -11.78 6.87 -1.49
N VAL A 138 -12.21 6.05 -2.45
CA VAL A 138 -12.00 6.33 -3.88
C VAL A 138 -12.62 7.67 -4.27
N ALA A 139 -13.86 7.93 -3.89
CA ALA A 139 -14.53 9.18 -4.18
C ALA A 139 -13.78 10.39 -3.58
N ALA A 140 -13.32 10.28 -2.33
CA ALA A 140 -12.51 11.32 -1.68
C ALA A 140 -11.17 11.52 -2.39
N PHE A 141 -10.50 10.45 -2.81
CA PHE A 141 -9.24 10.52 -3.57
C PHE A 141 -9.43 11.25 -4.90
N LEU A 142 -10.46 10.88 -5.67
CA LEU A 142 -10.77 11.48 -6.96
C LEU A 142 -11.14 12.97 -6.84
N ALA A 143 -11.88 13.34 -5.79
CA ALA A 143 -12.24 14.74 -5.53
C ALA A 143 -11.03 15.64 -5.25
N HIS A 144 -9.93 15.07 -4.73
CA HIS A 144 -8.69 15.79 -4.41
C HIS A 144 -7.51 15.38 -5.30
N ALA A 145 -7.79 14.73 -6.43
CA ALA A 145 -6.73 14.20 -7.32
C ALA A 145 -5.72 15.28 -7.78
N PRO A 146 -6.12 16.50 -8.17
CA PRO A 146 -5.15 17.52 -8.60
C PRO A 146 -4.14 17.87 -7.51
N GLU A 147 -4.57 18.04 -6.26
CA GLU A 147 -3.70 18.37 -5.13
C GLU A 147 -2.78 17.20 -4.77
N LEU A 148 -3.29 15.97 -4.82
CA LEU A 148 -2.52 14.75 -4.54
C LEU A 148 -1.44 14.51 -5.60
N ILE A 149 -1.75 14.71 -6.87
CA ILE A 149 -0.81 14.61 -7.98
C ILE A 149 0.28 15.67 -7.83
N ALA A 150 -0.09 16.92 -7.58
CA ALA A 150 0.88 17.99 -7.36
C ALA A 150 1.79 17.73 -6.14
N LEU A 151 1.27 17.13 -5.07
CA LEU A 151 2.04 16.72 -3.91
C LEU A 151 3.05 15.61 -4.27
N ARG A 152 2.59 14.54 -4.96
CA ARG A 152 3.45 13.45 -5.44
C ARG A 152 4.60 13.98 -6.28
N ASP A 153 4.32 14.87 -7.22
CA ASP A 153 5.32 15.40 -8.15
C ASP A 153 6.38 16.23 -7.42
N ARG A 154 5.97 17.04 -6.44
CA ARG A 154 6.92 17.77 -5.57
C ARG A 154 7.83 16.82 -4.79
N ILE A 155 7.28 15.76 -4.20
CA ILE A 155 8.06 14.77 -3.45
C ILE A 155 9.07 14.08 -4.37
N ASN A 156 8.65 13.69 -5.57
CA ASN A 156 9.51 13.00 -6.53
C ASN A 156 10.63 13.93 -7.06
N ALA A 157 10.34 15.20 -7.32
CA ALA A 157 11.34 16.19 -7.72
C ALA A 157 12.41 16.39 -6.64
N THR A 158 12.02 16.47 -5.37
CA THR A 158 12.97 16.57 -4.24
C THR A 158 13.89 15.35 -4.14
N ARG A 159 13.34 14.15 -4.37
CA ARG A 159 14.13 12.89 -4.36
C ARG A 159 15.10 12.79 -5.53
N ALA A 160 14.74 13.31 -6.69
CA ALA A 160 15.62 13.35 -7.87
C ALA A 160 16.78 14.31 -7.66
N GLY A 161 16.54 15.50 -7.09
CA GLY A 161 17.57 16.48 -6.78
C GLY A 161 18.54 16.08 -5.65
N ALA A 162 18.13 15.18 -4.76
CA ALA A 162 18.98 14.68 -3.69
C ALA A 162 19.94 13.56 -4.14
N LYS A 163 19.82 13.06 -5.37
CA LYS A 163 20.65 12.00 -5.96
C LYS A 163 21.69 12.53 -6.96
N ALA A 164 21.65 13.82 -7.25
CA ALA A 164 22.61 14.55 -8.09
C ALA A 164 23.68 15.25 -7.24
#